data_8c387852ef6f468e8ad643b85b82f6f9
#
_entry.id   8c387852ef6f468e8ad643b85b82f6f9
#
_cell.length_a   1.000
_cell.length_b   1.000
_cell.length_c   1.000
_cell.angle_alpha   90.00
_cell.angle_beta   90.00
_cell.angle_gamma   90.00
#
_symmetry.space_group_name_H-M   'P 1'
#
loop_
_entity.id
_entity.type
_entity.pdbx_description
1 polymer ?
#
loop_
_entity_poly.entity_id
_entity_poly.type
_entity_poly.pdbx_seq_one_letter_code
_entity_poly.pdbx_strand_id
1 'polypeptide(L)'
;MPEKIILLYSGGLDTSVICRWLAEQGNHIVCFAANVGQREDWAALKKKALASGARKVVVADVRERFVGGFVFPAIRMNALYEGRYHLGTSLARPCIAEAMIEAARREKCGVFAHGATGKGNDQVRFELTAAALAPEMRVVAPWRDRAFFSAIKGRTEAIAYAKKHGIPVKATAGKPWSSDENILHISFEAGMLEDPAARPMDDMFELTADPRQAPDRPEKVTVDFTRGAPAALNGRKMSPARLLAEANRLAGRNGVGRVDMVESRYVGMKSRGVYETPGGTLLMAAHRDLEGLTMDRDVMNLRDSLIPRMAGIIYNGYWFSEEMAALMALVEESQRHVTGKVMLELYKGNVTVTGRTSPVSLYDPMVASMDDDKGAYDQALATGFIRLHGLPLRAQAKRAPKAKTLRK
;
A
#
# COMPACT_ATOMS: atom_id res chain seq x y z
N MET A 1 15.09 -36.67 -2.31
CA MET A 1 14.68 -37.00 -0.93
C MET A 1 13.51 -36.12 -0.54
N PRO A 2 12.57 -36.57 0.29
CA PRO A 2 11.47 -35.73 0.79
C PRO A 2 12.01 -34.48 1.49
N GLU A 3 11.46 -33.31 1.12
CA GLU A 3 11.86 -32.03 1.70
C GLU A 3 10.77 -31.48 2.63
N LYS A 4 11.15 -30.62 3.59
CA LYS A 4 10.19 -29.88 4.38
C LYS A 4 10.00 -28.49 3.78
N ILE A 5 8.80 -28.25 3.23
CA ILE A 5 8.45 -27.07 2.46
C ILE A 5 7.46 -26.21 3.24
N ILE A 6 7.72 -24.91 3.37
CA ILE A 6 6.72 -23.96 3.82
C ILE A 6 6.06 -23.34 2.59
N LEU A 7 4.73 -23.40 2.54
CA LEU A 7 3.90 -22.90 1.44
C LEU A 7 3.09 -21.69 1.90
N LEU A 8 3.24 -20.55 1.21
CA LEU A 8 2.29 -19.45 1.33
C LEU A 8 0.91 -19.92 0.88
N TYR A 9 -0.04 -19.94 1.80
CA TYR A 9 -1.34 -20.55 1.62
C TYR A 9 -2.47 -19.55 1.85
N SER A 10 -3.16 -19.20 0.78
CA SER A 10 -4.31 -18.27 0.80
C SER A 10 -5.66 -18.96 1.00
N GLY A 11 -5.72 -20.30 1.06
CA GLY A 11 -6.99 -21.04 1.06
C GLY A 11 -7.71 -21.07 -0.30
N GLY A 12 -7.17 -20.40 -1.32
CA GLY A 12 -7.69 -20.42 -2.69
C GLY A 12 -7.51 -21.77 -3.39
N LEU A 13 -8.07 -21.88 -4.60
CA LEU A 13 -7.95 -23.07 -5.43
C LEU A 13 -6.48 -23.39 -5.73
N ASP A 14 -5.75 -22.40 -6.23
CA ASP A 14 -4.38 -22.57 -6.71
C ASP A 14 -3.44 -23.07 -5.61
N THR A 15 -3.45 -22.42 -4.44
CA THR A 15 -2.58 -22.82 -3.32
C THR A 15 -2.97 -24.17 -2.74
N SER A 16 -4.26 -24.57 -2.80
CA SER A 16 -4.71 -25.88 -2.36
C SER A 16 -4.26 -27.00 -3.33
N VAL A 17 -4.35 -26.76 -4.63
CA VAL A 17 -3.82 -27.65 -5.66
C VAL A 17 -2.31 -27.80 -5.57
N ILE A 18 -1.59 -26.70 -5.40
CA ILE A 18 -0.14 -26.70 -5.19
C ILE A 18 0.26 -27.49 -3.94
N CYS A 19 -0.47 -27.28 -2.83
CA CYS A 19 -0.24 -28.04 -1.60
C CYS A 19 -0.33 -29.55 -1.86
N ARG A 20 -1.37 -30.02 -2.54
CA ARG A 20 -1.56 -31.41 -2.88
C ARG A 20 -0.48 -31.94 -3.82
N TRP A 21 -0.18 -31.21 -4.88
CA TRP A 21 0.84 -31.59 -5.86
C TRP A 21 2.23 -31.76 -5.23
N LEU A 22 2.64 -30.84 -4.35
CA LEU A 22 3.89 -30.93 -3.62
C LEU A 22 3.90 -32.10 -2.62
N ALA A 23 2.78 -32.38 -1.97
CA ALA A 23 2.64 -33.49 -1.02
C ALA A 23 2.73 -34.85 -1.74
N GLU A 24 2.19 -35.01 -2.95
CA GLU A 24 2.26 -36.23 -3.75
C GLU A 24 3.68 -36.59 -4.20
N GLN A 25 4.58 -35.61 -4.23
CA GLN A 25 6.01 -35.83 -4.46
C GLN A 25 6.74 -36.33 -3.20
N GLY A 26 6.00 -36.64 -2.13
CA GLY A 26 6.55 -37.13 -0.86
C GLY A 26 6.99 -36.03 0.10
N ASN A 27 6.85 -34.75 -0.22
CA ASN A 27 7.30 -33.64 0.60
C ASN A 27 6.43 -33.43 1.85
N HIS A 28 7.02 -32.86 2.88
CA HIS A 28 6.35 -32.48 4.13
C HIS A 28 5.92 -31.01 4.06
N ILE A 29 4.64 -30.75 3.78
CA ILE A 29 4.14 -29.40 3.57
C ILE A 29 3.69 -28.76 4.89
N VAL A 30 4.23 -27.59 5.20
CA VAL A 30 3.75 -26.68 6.24
C VAL A 30 3.04 -25.51 5.52
N CYS A 31 1.72 -25.42 5.59
CA CYS A 31 1.00 -24.28 5.08
C CYS A 31 1.13 -23.10 6.03
N PHE A 32 1.49 -21.93 5.52
CA PHE A 32 1.57 -20.68 6.26
C PHE A 32 0.54 -19.68 5.71
N ALA A 33 -0.30 -19.14 6.59
CA ALA A 33 -1.24 -18.07 6.28
C ALA A 33 -1.01 -16.89 7.23
N ALA A 34 -1.04 -15.67 6.70
CA ALA A 34 -0.91 -14.46 7.48
C ALA A 34 -2.27 -13.74 7.58
N ASN A 35 -2.63 -13.33 8.80
CA ASN A 35 -3.70 -12.38 9.02
C ASN A 35 -3.13 -10.96 8.88
N VAL A 36 -3.42 -10.32 7.75
CA VAL A 36 -3.12 -8.91 7.46
C VAL A 36 -4.38 -8.04 7.55
N GLY A 37 -5.47 -8.59 8.11
CA GLY A 37 -6.75 -7.91 8.32
C GLY A 37 -7.84 -8.23 7.29
N GLN A 38 -7.60 -9.20 6.39
CA GLN A 38 -8.63 -9.74 5.50
C GLN A 38 -9.70 -10.50 6.28
N ARG A 39 -10.91 -10.53 5.75
CA ARG A 39 -12.01 -11.36 6.28
C ARG A 39 -11.81 -12.81 5.87
N GLU A 40 -11.46 -13.68 6.82
CA GLU A 40 -11.18 -15.09 6.57
C GLU A 40 -11.69 -15.99 7.71
N ASP A 41 -12.28 -17.11 7.36
CA ASP A 41 -12.58 -18.20 8.30
C ASP A 41 -11.32 -19.07 8.50
N TRP A 42 -10.53 -18.72 9.51
CA TRP A 42 -9.27 -19.40 9.84
C TRP A 42 -9.43 -20.88 10.18
N ALA A 43 -10.58 -21.29 10.73
CA ALA A 43 -10.86 -22.69 11.04
C ALA A 43 -11.11 -23.48 9.76
N ALA A 44 -11.94 -22.96 8.86
CA ALA A 44 -12.19 -23.55 7.55
C ALA A 44 -10.92 -23.60 6.70
N LEU A 45 -10.09 -22.53 6.71
CA LEU A 45 -8.80 -22.49 6.01
C LEU A 45 -7.86 -23.59 6.50
N LYS A 46 -7.71 -23.75 7.82
CA LYS A 46 -6.89 -24.82 8.41
C LYS A 46 -7.37 -26.20 7.98
N LYS A 47 -8.68 -26.47 8.09
CA LYS A 47 -9.31 -27.75 7.68
C LYS A 47 -9.04 -28.04 6.21
N LYS A 48 -9.20 -27.03 5.34
CA LYS A 48 -8.94 -27.17 3.91
C LYS A 48 -7.46 -27.43 3.60
N ALA A 49 -6.52 -26.74 4.25
CA ALA A 49 -5.10 -26.97 4.06
C ALA A 49 -4.69 -28.41 4.42
N LEU A 50 -5.21 -28.95 5.55
CA LEU A 50 -4.95 -30.32 5.95
C LEU A 50 -5.56 -31.32 4.95
N ALA A 51 -6.79 -31.09 4.48
CA ALA A 51 -7.43 -31.90 3.43
C ALA A 51 -6.66 -31.83 2.09
N SER A 52 -5.94 -30.73 1.84
CA SER A 52 -5.09 -30.58 0.66
C SER A 52 -3.72 -31.25 0.80
N GLY A 53 -3.42 -31.92 1.92
CA GLY A 53 -2.18 -32.67 2.12
C GLY A 53 -1.12 -31.97 2.99
N ALA A 54 -1.43 -30.82 3.58
CA ALA A 54 -0.55 -30.19 4.54
C ALA A 54 -0.42 -31.06 5.81
N ARG A 55 0.81 -31.18 6.34
CA ARG A 55 1.03 -31.84 7.64
C ARG A 55 0.84 -30.90 8.82
N LYS A 56 1.03 -29.61 8.60
CA LYS A 56 0.89 -28.54 9.60
C LYS A 56 0.37 -27.26 8.96
N VAL A 57 -0.40 -26.50 9.73
CA VAL A 57 -0.87 -25.17 9.31
C VAL A 57 -0.48 -24.15 10.38
N VAL A 58 0.24 -23.12 9.99
CA VAL A 58 0.64 -21.98 10.81
C VAL A 58 -0.17 -20.78 10.37
N VAL A 59 -0.90 -20.14 11.27
CA VAL A 59 -1.58 -18.87 11.03
C VAL A 59 -0.94 -17.84 11.94
N ALA A 60 -0.40 -16.77 11.34
CA ALA A 60 0.24 -15.66 12.05
C ALA A 60 -0.63 -14.40 11.97
N ASP A 61 -0.92 -13.79 13.12
CA ASP A 61 -1.52 -12.44 13.14
C ASP A 61 -0.41 -11.39 13.04
N VAL A 62 -0.34 -10.73 11.91
CA VAL A 62 0.69 -9.72 11.61
C VAL A 62 0.11 -8.32 11.40
N ARG A 63 -1.15 -8.08 11.78
CA ARG A 63 -1.84 -6.80 11.56
C ARG A 63 -1.09 -5.62 12.16
N GLU A 64 -0.63 -5.73 13.41
CA GLU A 64 0.12 -4.66 14.06
C GLU A 64 1.48 -4.42 13.38
N ARG A 65 2.21 -5.49 13.01
CA ARG A 65 3.44 -5.40 12.22
C ARG A 65 3.18 -4.76 10.86
N PHE A 66 2.15 -5.18 10.17
CA PHE A 66 1.81 -4.66 8.84
C PHE A 66 1.51 -3.15 8.88
N VAL A 67 0.67 -2.73 9.82
CA VAL A 67 0.32 -1.30 9.89
C VAL A 67 1.48 -0.46 10.44
N GLY A 68 2.07 -0.85 11.55
CA GLY A 68 3.15 -0.08 12.19
C GLY A 68 4.46 -0.11 11.42
N GLY A 69 4.81 -1.25 10.80
CA GLY A 69 6.11 -1.47 10.15
C GLY A 69 6.12 -1.22 8.63
N PHE A 70 4.95 -1.17 7.97
CA PHE A 70 4.86 -1.00 6.51
C PHE A 70 3.93 0.13 6.11
N VAL A 71 2.69 0.18 6.63
CA VAL A 71 1.69 1.18 6.22
C VAL A 71 2.05 2.57 6.75
N PHE A 72 2.34 2.73 8.04
CA PHE A 72 2.69 4.03 8.61
C PHE A 72 4.00 4.60 8.04
N PRO A 73 5.07 3.80 7.83
CA PRO A 73 6.21 4.27 7.06
C PRO A 73 5.85 4.74 5.65
N ALA A 74 5.00 4.02 4.91
CA ALA A 74 4.55 4.46 3.58
C ALA A 74 3.76 5.79 3.62
N ILE A 75 2.94 6.02 4.66
CA ILE A 75 2.28 7.32 4.90
C ILE A 75 3.32 8.41 5.13
N ARG A 76 4.33 8.19 5.97
CA ARG A 76 5.43 9.13 6.22
C ARG A 76 6.25 9.47 4.97
N MET A 77 6.32 8.55 4.02
CA MET A 77 6.92 8.76 2.70
C MET A 77 6.02 9.53 1.74
N ASN A 78 4.72 9.66 2.04
CA ASN A 78 3.67 10.01 1.08
C ASN A 78 3.68 9.10 -0.16
N ALA A 79 3.98 7.81 0.01
CA ALA A 79 4.18 6.87 -1.07
C ALA A 79 2.85 6.53 -1.78
N LEU A 80 2.66 7.09 -2.96
CA LEU A 80 1.57 6.80 -3.89
C LEU A 80 2.15 6.37 -5.22
N TYR A 81 1.90 5.13 -5.62
CA TYR A 81 2.36 4.65 -6.92
C TYR A 81 1.57 5.31 -8.04
N GLU A 82 2.30 5.85 -9.02
CA GLU A 82 1.75 6.69 -10.09
C GLU A 82 0.80 7.79 -9.58
N GLY A 83 1.07 8.31 -8.36
CA GLY A 83 0.33 9.39 -7.72
C GLY A 83 -1.06 9.04 -7.18
N ARG A 84 -1.50 7.78 -7.24
CA ARG A 84 -2.87 7.37 -6.91
C ARG A 84 -3.00 6.10 -6.06
N TYR A 85 -2.17 5.09 -6.30
CA TYR A 85 -2.28 3.79 -5.64
C TYR A 85 -1.54 3.77 -4.30
N HIS A 86 -2.26 3.46 -3.21
CA HIS A 86 -1.74 3.40 -1.83
C HIS A 86 -0.92 2.14 -1.51
N LEU A 87 -0.57 1.33 -2.51
CA LEU A 87 0.38 0.22 -2.39
C LEU A 87 -0.03 -0.93 -1.45
N GLY A 88 -1.32 -1.08 -1.13
CA GLY A 88 -1.76 -2.02 -0.09
C GLY A 88 -1.31 -3.46 -0.31
N THR A 89 -1.44 -4.01 -1.53
CA THR A 89 -0.92 -5.34 -1.87
C THR A 89 0.61 -5.36 -1.83
N SER A 90 1.26 -4.30 -2.36
CA SER A 90 2.72 -4.21 -2.44
C SER A 90 3.40 -4.16 -1.07
N LEU A 91 2.76 -3.53 -0.09
CA LEU A 91 3.21 -3.45 1.31
C LEU A 91 2.92 -4.74 2.08
N ALA A 92 1.80 -5.43 1.78
CA ALA A 92 1.43 -6.66 2.46
C ALA A 92 2.36 -7.83 2.13
N ARG A 93 2.82 -7.95 0.87
CA ARG A 93 3.63 -9.11 0.43
C ARG A 93 4.98 -9.23 1.16
N PRO A 94 5.81 -8.18 1.30
CA PRO A 94 7.04 -8.26 2.10
C PRO A 94 6.76 -8.55 3.58
N CYS A 95 5.71 -7.99 4.19
CA CYS A 95 5.32 -8.31 5.56
C CYS A 95 4.93 -9.80 5.74
N ILE A 96 4.15 -10.34 4.80
CA ILE A 96 3.74 -11.76 4.80
C ILE A 96 4.97 -12.66 4.64
N ALA A 97 5.86 -12.34 3.69
CA ALA A 97 7.06 -13.14 3.42
C ALA A 97 8.04 -13.12 4.59
N GLU A 98 8.26 -11.97 5.24
CA GLU A 98 9.07 -11.85 6.46
C GLU A 98 8.54 -12.77 7.56
N ALA A 99 7.25 -12.71 7.87
CA ALA A 99 6.63 -13.54 8.90
C ALA A 99 6.66 -15.04 8.53
N MET A 100 6.54 -15.37 7.25
CA MET A 100 6.69 -16.74 6.76
C MET A 100 8.12 -17.26 6.93
N ILE A 101 9.14 -16.45 6.61
CA ILE A 101 10.56 -16.81 6.81
C ILE A 101 10.85 -17.10 8.30
N GLU A 102 10.32 -16.27 9.21
CA GLU A 102 10.40 -16.54 10.64
C GLU A 102 9.76 -17.89 11.02
N ALA A 103 8.58 -18.17 10.44
CA ALA A 103 7.91 -19.46 10.64
C ALA A 103 8.71 -20.62 10.02
N ALA A 104 9.29 -20.44 8.82
CA ALA A 104 10.12 -21.43 8.16
C ALA A 104 11.33 -21.83 9.02
N ARG A 105 12.01 -20.86 9.62
CA ARG A 105 13.14 -21.10 10.54
C ARG A 105 12.71 -21.87 11.78
N ARG A 106 11.57 -21.50 12.41
CA ARG A 106 11.01 -22.24 13.56
C ARG A 106 10.61 -23.67 13.19
N GLU A 107 10.05 -23.85 12.00
CA GLU A 107 9.63 -25.17 11.51
C GLU A 107 10.77 -25.97 10.87
N LYS A 108 11.97 -25.39 10.74
CA LYS A 108 13.13 -26.01 10.08
C LYS A 108 12.82 -26.41 8.63
N CYS A 109 12.16 -25.51 7.88
CA CYS A 109 11.90 -25.65 6.46
C CYS A 109 13.04 -24.98 5.67
N GLY A 110 13.68 -25.72 4.75
CA GLY A 110 14.72 -25.18 3.86
C GLY A 110 14.18 -24.68 2.51
N VAL A 111 12.91 -24.89 2.26
CA VAL A 111 12.26 -24.56 0.99
C VAL A 111 11.04 -23.69 1.24
N PHE A 112 10.95 -22.61 0.46
CA PHE A 112 9.82 -21.70 0.38
C PHE A 112 9.04 -21.94 -0.91
N ALA A 113 7.71 -22.09 -0.82
CA ALA A 113 6.85 -22.22 -1.97
C ALA A 113 5.72 -21.17 -1.95
N HIS A 114 5.31 -20.72 -3.14
CA HIS A 114 4.18 -19.81 -3.31
C HIS A 114 3.35 -20.15 -4.56
N GLY A 115 2.08 -19.71 -4.56
CA GLY A 115 1.15 -19.91 -5.66
C GLY A 115 0.93 -18.68 -6.56
N ALA A 116 1.82 -17.69 -6.50
CA ALA A 116 1.72 -16.52 -7.37
C ALA A 116 2.04 -16.90 -8.82
N THR A 117 1.24 -16.36 -9.76
CA THR A 117 1.42 -16.63 -11.21
C THR A 117 2.56 -15.83 -11.80
N GLY A 118 3.14 -16.34 -12.91
CA GLY A 118 4.23 -15.66 -13.63
C GLY A 118 3.88 -14.32 -14.27
N LYS A 119 2.58 -13.97 -14.36
CA LYS A 119 2.07 -12.72 -14.93
C LYS A 119 1.89 -11.60 -13.90
N GLY A 120 1.90 -11.92 -12.59
CA GLY A 120 1.67 -10.97 -11.51
C GLY A 120 2.98 -10.46 -10.87
N ASN A 121 2.89 -9.30 -10.19
CA ASN A 121 4.01 -8.74 -9.43
C ASN A 121 4.28 -9.51 -8.12
N ASP A 122 3.32 -10.25 -7.59
CA ASP A 122 3.41 -10.87 -6.28
C ASP A 122 4.53 -11.88 -6.15
N GLN A 123 4.80 -12.67 -7.22
CA GLN A 123 5.95 -13.57 -7.27
C GLN A 123 7.26 -12.81 -7.02
N VAL A 124 7.43 -11.64 -7.66
CA VAL A 124 8.63 -10.81 -7.53
C VAL A 124 8.78 -10.34 -6.08
N ARG A 125 7.70 -9.84 -5.49
CA ARG A 125 7.68 -9.33 -4.11
C ARG A 125 8.05 -10.40 -3.08
N PHE A 126 7.48 -11.60 -3.21
CA PHE A 126 7.79 -12.71 -2.32
C PHE A 126 9.24 -13.19 -2.47
N GLU A 127 9.70 -13.37 -3.70
CA GLU A 127 11.02 -13.92 -3.96
C GLU A 127 12.15 -12.93 -3.65
N LEU A 128 11.97 -11.63 -3.95
CA LEU A 128 12.94 -10.61 -3.56
C LEU A 128 13.03 -10.45 -2.03
N THR A 129 11.91 -10.59 -1.32
CA THR A 129 11.94 -10.62 0.14
C THR A 129 12.69 -11.85 0.66
N ALA A 130 12.45 -13.03 0.07
CA ALA A 130 13.19 -14.25 0.45
C ALA A 130 14.68 -14.11 0.14
N ALA A 131 15.05 -13.56 -1.02
CA ALA A 131 16.44 -13.32 -1.39
C ALA A 131 17.15 -12.36 -0.42
N ALA A 132 16.45 -11.35 0.10
CA ALA A 132 17.02 -10.39 1.04
C ALA A 132 17.15 -10.94 2.46
N LEU A 133 16.15 -11.70 2.95
CA LEU A 133 16.07 -12.10 4.37
C LEU A 133 16.49 -13.55 4.63
N ALA A 134 16.49 -14.40 3.60
CA ALA A 134 16.80 -15.83 3.72
C ALA A 134 17.40 -16.35 2.39
N PRO A 135 18.58 -15.83 1.97
CA PRO A 135 19.21 -16.22 0.70
C PRO A 135 19.56 -17.71 0.63
N GLU A 136 19.63 -18.36 1.78
CA GLU A 136 19.88 -19.81 1.91
C GLU A 136 18.65 -20.66 1.52
N MET A 137 17.45 -20.08 1.50
CA MET A 137 16.22 -20.81 1.21
C MET A 137 15.99 -20.98 -0.29
N ARG A 138 15.76 -22.20 -0.72
CA ARG A 138 15.35 -22.48 -2.10
C ARG A 138 13.88 -22.10 -2.32
N VAL A 139 13.60 -21.38 -3.39
CA VAL A 139 12.23 -21.00 -3.77
C VAL A 139 11.64 -22.00 -4.76
N VAL A 140 10.38 -22.38 -4.56
CA VAL A 140 9.57 -23.21 -5.45
C VAL A 140 8.33 -22.44 -5.89
N ALA A 141 8.21 -22.19 -7.19
CA ALA A 141 7.09 -21.48 -7.81
C ALA A 141 6.43 -22.39 -8.85
N PRO A 142 5.46 -23.23 -8.47
CA PRO A 142 4.90 -24.28 -9.35
C PRO A 142 4.32 -23.75 -10.66
N TRP A 143 3.71 -22.55 -10.68
CA TRP A 143 3.23 -21.94 -11.92
C TRP A 143 4.31 -21.64 -12.97
N ARG A 144 5.59 -21.72 -12.61
CA ARG A 144 6.75 -21.61 -13.52
C ARG A 144 7.45 -22.95 -13.72
N ASP A 145 7.00 -24.00 -13.03
CA ASP A 145 7.51 -25.37 -13.19
C ASP A 145 6.83 -26.07 -14.37
N ARG A 146 7.62 -26.60 -15.31
CA ARG A 146 7.11 -27.27 -16.50
C ARG A 146 6.29 -28.53 -16.17
N ALA A 147 6.68 -29.28 -15.14
CA ALA A 147 5.97 -30.50 -14.74
C ALA A 147 4.58 -30.15 -14.17
N PHE A 148 4.51 -29.14 -13.30
CA PHE A 148 3.23 -28.64 -12.78
C PHE A 148 2.35 -28.10 -13.92
N PHE A 149 2.90 -27.22 -14.76
CA PHE A 149 2.16 -26.58 -15.84
C PHE A 149 1.67 -27.56 -16.91
N SER A 150 2.40 -28.67 -17.13
CA SER A 150 1.97 -29.73 -18.05
C SER A 150 0.76 -30.50 -17.50
N ALA A 151 0.66 -30.66 -16.18
CA ALA A 151 -0.45 -31.35 -15.52
C ALA A 151 -1.67 -30.42 -15.27
N ILE A 152 -1.42 -29.12 -15.02
CA ILE A 152 -2.43 -28.13 -14.61
C ILE A 152 -2.17 -26.84 -15.40
N LYS A 153 -2.80 -26.75 -16.58
CA LYS A 153 -2.62 -25.63 -17.52
C LYS A 153 -3.38 -24.36 -17.12
N GLY A 154 -4.41 -24.50 -16.28
CA GLY A 154 -5.26 -23.39 -15.89
C GLY A 154 -6.36 -23.76 -14.90
N ARG A 155 -7.33 -22.88 -14.78
CA ARG A 155 -8.41 -22.98 -13.77
C ARG A 155 -9.26 -24.24 -13.94
N THR A 156 -9.55 -24.66 -15.15
CA THR A 156 -10.38 -25.83 -15.45
C THR A 156 -9.71 -27.12 -14.96
N GLU A 157 -8.44 -27.30 -15.30
CA GLU A 157 -7.64 -28.45 -14.86
C GLU A 157 -7.39 -28.42 -13.35
N ALA A 158 -7.20 -27.23 -12.76
CA ALA A 158 -7.07 -27.08 -11.31
C ALA A 158 -8.35 -27.51 -10.57
N ILE A 159 -9.53 -27.18 -11.09
CA ILE A 159 -10.82 -27.64 -10.53
C ILE A 159 -10.97 -29.16 -10.68
N ALA A 160 -10.62 -29.72 -11.85
CA ALA A 160 -10.69 -31.16 -12.08
C ALA A 160 -9.74 -31.92 -11.13
N TYR A 161 -8.50 -31.43 -10.98
CA TYR A 161 -7.52 -31.96 -10.04
C TYR A 161 -7.98 -31.88 -8.60
N ALA A 162 -8.54 -30.75 -8.18
CA ALA A 162 -9.08 -30.58 -6.82
C ALA A 162 -10.21 -31.58 -6.55
N LYS A 163 -11.15 -31.76 -7.49
CA LYS A 163 -12.23 -32.76 -7.39
C LYS A 163 -11.69 -34.19 -7.26
N LYS A 164 -10.73 -34.56 -8.11
CA LYS A 164 -10.10 -35.89 -8.09
C LYS A 164 -9.47 -36.20 -6.72
N HIS A 165 -8.93 -35.19 -6.03
CA HIS A 165 -8.24 -35.37 -4.75
C HIS A 165 -9.11 -34.98 -3.52
N GLY A 166 -10.42 -34.76 -3.70
CA GLY A 166 -11.32 -34.45 -2.61
C GLY A 166 -11.06 -33.08 -1.93
N ILE A 167 -10.37 -32.16 -2.62
CA ILE A 167 -10.09 -30.83 -2.10
C ILE A 167 -11.39 -29.99 -2.20
N PRO A 168 -11.88 -29.39 -1.10
CA PRO A 168 -13.08 -28.56 -1.14
C PRO A 168 -12.87 -27.33 -2.05
N VAL A 169 -13.65 -27.25 -3.12
CA VAL A 169 -13.68 -26.07 -4.02
C VAL A 169 -14.92 -25.28 -3.68
N LYS A 170 -14.75 -24.05 -3.18
CA LYS A 170 -15.88 -23.11 -3.09
C LYS A 170 -16.29 -22.79 -4.53
N ALA A 171 -17.55 -23.03 -4.88
CA ALA A 171 -18.12 -22.52 -6.12
C ALA A 171 -18.12 -20.99 -6.03
N THR A 172 -17.20 -20.33 -6.70
CA THR A 172 -17.23 -18.88 -6.90
C THR A 172 -18.19 -18.58 -8.04
N ALA A 173 -19.50 -18.78 -7.78
CA ALA A 173 -20.52 -18.29 -8.69
C ALA A 173 -20.73 -16.79 -8.39
N GLY A 174 -20.53 -15.94 -9.36
CA GLY A 174 -21.18 -14.65 -9.43
C GLY A 174 -20.36 -13.39 -9.48
N LYS A 175 -19.11 -13.34 -9.01
CA LYS A 175 -18.33 -12.10 -9.12
C LYS A 175 -17.42 -12.15 -10.36
N PRO A 176 -17.65 -11.29 -11.39
CA PRO A 176 -16.85 -11.29 -12.60
C PRO A 176 -15.54 -10.51 -12.45
N TRP A 177 -14.92 -10.55 -11.27
CA TRP A 177 -13.63 -9.96 -10.94
C TRP A 177 -12.92 -10.77 -9.85
N SER A 178 -11.63 -10.55 -9.68
CA SER A 178 -10.84 -11.02 -8.54
C SER A 178 -10.66 -9.93 -7.51
N SER A 179 -10.57 -10.27 -6.24
CA SER A 179 -10.31 -9.33 -5.15
C SER A 179 -9.19 -9.83 -4.24
N ASP A 180 -8.40 -8.88 -3.70
CA ASP A 180 -7.38 -9.10 -2.67
C ASP A 180 -7.58 -8.08 -1.55
N GLU A 181 -7.72 -8.56 -0.31
CA GLU A 181 -8.09 -7.75 0.85
C GLU A 181 -7.00 -7.79 1.92
N ASN A 182 -6.73 -6.63 2.51
CA ASN A 182 -6.02 -6.49 3.77
C ASN A 182 -6.54 -5.28 4.54
N ILE A 183 -6.04 -5.02 5.75
CA ILE A 183 -6.54 -3.93 6.60
C ILE A 183 -6.34 -2.53 5.98
N LEU A 184 -5.43 -2.33 5.02
CA LEU A 184 -5.24 -1.05 4.35
C LEU A 184 -6.24 -0.85 3.22
N HIS A 185 -6.52 -1.91 2.43
CA HIS A 185 -7.31 -1.78 1.21
C HIS A 185 -8.02 -3.06 0.76
N ILE A 186 -8.92 -2.91 -0.20
CA ILE A 186 -9.32 -3.97 -1.14
C ILE A 186 -8.90 -3.54 -2.54
N SER A 187 -8.28 -4.45 -3.30
CA SER A 187 -8.06 -4.31 -4.74
C SER A 187 -9.00 -5.22 -5.50
N PHE A 188 -9.51 -4.73 -6.63
CA PHE A 188 -10.32 -5.48 -7.59
C PHE A 188 -9.63 -5.43 -8.95
N GLU A 189 -9.52 -6.59 -9.60
CA GLU A 189 -8.87 -6.72 -10.91
C GLU A 189 -9.46 -7.89 -11.71
N ALA A 190 -9.04 -8.04 -12.94
CA ALA A 190 -9.42 -9.11 -13.86
C ALA A 190 -10.90 -9.14 -14.28
N GLY A 191 -11.27 -10.09 -15.11
CA GLY A 191 -12.63 -10.27 -15.61
C GLY A 191 -13.16 -9.04 -16.32
N MET A 192 -14.32 -8.52 -15.89
CA MET A 192 -14.91 -7.32 -16.53
C MET A 192 -14.01 -6.07 -16.46
N LEU A 193 -13.08 -5.99 -15.51
CA LEU A 193 -12.17 -4.85 -15.35
C LEU A 193 -11.02 -4.88 -16.36
N GLU A 194 -10.86 -5.96 -17.14
CA GLU A 194 -9.86 -6.04 -18.23
C GLU A 194 -10.22 -5.10 -19.39
N ASP A 195 -11.49 -4.72 -19.52
CA ASP A 195 -11.92 -3.65 -20.40
C ASP A 195 -11.82 -2.31 -19.67
N PRO A 196 -10.89 -1.40 -20.07
CA PRO A 196 -10.74 -0.09 -19.43
C PRO A 196 -11.99 0.81 -19.56
N ALA A 197 -12.87 0.55 -20.53
CA ALA A 197 -14.11 1.29 -20.73
C ALA A 197 -15.27 0.79 -19.88
N ALA A 198 -15.18 -0.42 -19.31
CA ALA A 198 -16.23 -0.97 -18.47
C ALA A 198 -16.29 -0.23 -17.13
N ARG A 199 -17.50 0.26 -16.77
CA ARG A 199 -17.71 0.88 -15.46
C ARG A 199 -17.67 -0.18 -14.36
N PRO A 200 -16.94 0.06 -13.22
CA PRO A 200 -17.04 -0.80 -12.05
C PRO A 200 -18.47 -0.92 -11.54
N MET A 201 -18.90 -2.11 -11.17
CA MET A 201 -20.24 -2.34 -10.62
C MET A 201 -20.38 -1.72 -9.23
N ASP A 202 -21.55 -1.15 -8.93
CA ASP A 202 -21.78 -0.46 -7.66
C ASP A 202 -21.69 -1.42 -6.44
N ASP A 203 -22.02 -2.71 -6.61
CA ASP A 203 -21.91 -3.77 -5.60
C ASP A 203 -20.50 -4.38 -5.44
N MET A 204 -19.53 -3.90 -6.23
CA MET A 204 -18.13 -4.30 -6.10
C MET A 204 -17.53 -3.78 -4.78
N PHE A 205 -17.92 -2.59 -4.36
CA PHE A 205 -17.34 -1.87 -3.24
C PHE A 205 -17.83 -2.41 -1.89
N GLU A 206 -16.89 -2.74 -1.01
CA GLU A 206 -17.15 -3.43 0.27
C GLU A 206 -16.71 -2.63 1.50
N LEU A 207 -15.76 -1.68 1.35
CA LEU A 207 -15.26 -0.84 2.44
C LEU A 207 -15.87 0.56 2.44
N THR A 208 -16.39 1.01 1.30
CA THR A 208 -16.85 2.39 1.13
C THR A 208 -18.33 2.42 0.74
N ALA A 209 -19.10 3.26 1.40
CA ALA A 209 -20.44 3.61 0.95
C ALA A 209 -20.40 4.28 -0.44
N ASP A 210 -21.47 4.16 -1.21
CA ASP A 210 -21.62 5.02 -2.40
C ASP A 210 -21.61 6.49 -1.94
N PRO A 211 -20.75 7.35 -2.50
CA PRO A 211 -20.71 8.77 -2.14
C PRO A 211 -22.07 9.45 -2.24
N ARG A 212 -22.93 9.02 -3.18
CA ARG A 212 -24.30 9.55 -3.35
C ARG A 212 -25.22 9.19 -2.17
N GLN A 213 -24.96 8.04 -1.50
CA GLN A 213 -25.73 7.52 -0.38
C GLN A 213 -25.05 7.77 0.98
N ALA A 214 -23.84 8.35 0.98
CA ALA A 214 -23.12 8.71 2.20
C ALA A 214 -23.90 9.80 2.96
N PRO A 215 -23.65 9.97 4.28
CA PRO A 215 -24.38 10.93 5.12
C PRO A 215 -24.45 12.36 4.53
N ASP A 216 -25.59 13.02 4.70
CA ASP A 216 -25.83 14.40 4.20
C ASP A 216 -25.22 15.48 5.12
N ARG A 217 -24.63 15.09 6.23
CA ARG A 217 -23.92 16.00 7.14
C ARG A 217 -22.44 15.65 7.15
N PRO A 218 -21.54 16.66 7.02
CA PRO A 218 -20.10 16.44 7.16
C PRO A 218 -19.77 15.84 8.52
N GLU A 219 -18.87 14.85 8.52
CA GLU A 219 -18.36 14.26 9.74
C GLU A 219 -17.00 14.82 10.09
N LYS A 220 -16.87 15.41 11.29
CA LYS A 220 -15.61 15.95 11.80
C LYS A 220 -14.73 14.84 12.34
N VAL A 221 -13.47 14.84 11.94
CA VAL A 221 -12.44 13.89 12.37
C VAL A 221 -11.18 14.66 12.74
N THR A 222 -10.49 14.23 13.80
CA THR A 222 -9.16 14.74 14.14
C THR A 222 -8.16 13.62 14.12
N VAL A 223 -6.97 13.87 13.53
CA VAL A 223 -5.84 12.94 13.53
C VAL A 223 -4.66 13.61 14.22
N ASP A 224 -4.12 12.96 15.24
CA ASP A 224 -2.89 13.40 15.90
C ASP A 224 -1.70 12.61 15.35
N PHE A 225 -0.59 13.29 15.12
CA PHE A 225 0.65 12.72 14.64
C PHE A 225 1.79 12.96 15.61
N THR A 226 2.71 11.99 15.67
CA THR A 226 4.00 12.12 16.37
C THR A 226 5.10 11.67 15.43
N ARG A 227 6.03 12.56 15.08
CA ARG A 227 7.12 12.30 14.13
C ARG A 227 6.62 11.68 12.81
N GLY A 228 5.53 12.22 12.29
CA GLY A 228 4.87 11.78 11.05
C GLY A 228 4.04 10.50 11.17
N ALA A 229 4.09 9.78 12.26
CA ALA A 229 3.28 8.58 12.46
C ALA A 229 1.92 8.94 13.08
N PRO A 230 0.79 8.39 12.56
CA PRO A 230 -0.52 8.53 13.20
C PRO A 230 -0.50 7.99 14.63
N ALA A 231 -0.92 8.77 15.62
CA ALA A 231 -0.83 8.43 17.04
C ALA A 231 -2.20 8.35 17.74
N ALA A 232 -3.16 9.18 17.32
CA ALA A 232 -4.50 9.16 17.85
C ALA A 232 -5.52 9.58 16.79
N LEU A 233 -6.76 9.13 16.97
CA LEU A 233 -7.90 9.48 16.14
C LEU A 233 -9.04 9.94 17.05
N ASN A 234 -9.58 11.15 16.80
CA ASN A 234 -10.58 11.78 17.65
C ASN A 234 -10.17 11.83 19.13
N GLY A 235 -8.89 12.16 19.40
CA GLY A 235 -8.30 12.25 20.74
C GLY A 235 -8.04 10.90 21.43
N ARG A 236 -8.33 9.77 20.79
CA ARG A 236 -8.10 8.42 21.35
C ARG A 236 -6.82 7.80 20.79
N LYS A 237 -5.86 7.53 21.65
CA LYS A 237 -4.67 6.74 21.31
C LYS A 237 -5.07 5.29 21.06
N MET A 238 -4.53 4.69 20.00
CA MET A 238 -4.82 3.31 19.61
C MET A 238 -3.55 2.66 19.11
N SER A 239 -3.54 1.31 19.08
CA SER A 239 -2.49 0.59 18.35
C SER A 239 -2.61 0.86 16.85
N PRO A 240 -1.52 0.70 16.08
CA PRO A 240 -1.49 0.97 14.64
C PRO A 240 -2.65 0.31 13.87
N ALA A 241 -2.85 -0.99 14.05
CA ALA A 241 -3.91 -1.72 13.36
C ALA A 241 -5.31 -1.22 13.75
N ARG A 242 -5.54 -0.94 15.03
CA ARG A 242 -6.82 -0.44 15.52
C ARG A 242 -7.10 0.98 15.01
N LEU A 243 -6.08 1.84 14.94
CA LEU A 243 -6.20 3.20 14.42
C LEU A 243 -6.59 3.16 12.94
N LEU A 244 -5.93 2.35 12.12
CA LEU A 244 -6.24 2.21 10.70
C LEU A 244 -7.64 1.63 10.48
N ALA A 245 -8.04 0.61 11.27
CA ALA A 245 -9.39 0.05 11.18
C ALA A 245 -10.47 1.10 11.50
N GLU A 246 -10.27 1.93 12.51
CA GLU A 246 -11.21 3.00 12.84
C GLU A 246 -11.20 4.11 11.76
N ALA A 247 -10.03 4.46 11.21
CA ALA A 247 -9.92 5.38 10.09
C ALA A 247 -10.67 4.85 8.86
N ASN A 248 -10.56 3.54 8.55
CA ASN A 248 -11.31 2.89 7.49
C ASN A 248 -12.82 3.01 7.73
N ARG A 249 -13.29 2.76 8.95
CA ARG A 249 -14.71 2.84 9.29
C ARG A 249 -15.27 4.25 9.10
N LEU A 250 -14.54 5.28 9.56
CA LEU A 250 -14.95 6.68 9.44
C LEU A 250 -14.95 7.14 7.98
N ALA A 251 -13.84 6.93 7.26
CA ALA A 251 -13.69 7.35 5.88
C ALA A 251 -14.62 6.56 4.95
N GLY A 252 -14.72 5.23 5.16
CA GLY A 252 -15.53 4.34 4.33
C GLY A 252 -17.02 4.67 4.37
N ARG A 253 -17.59 4.92 5.55
CA ARG A 253 -19.00 5.30 5.66
C ARG A 253 -19.34 6.63 4.98
N ASN A 254 -18.34 7.49 4.80
CA ASN A 254 -18.46 8.76 4.07
C ASN A 254 -18.10 8.64 2.57
N GLY A 255 -17.90 7.42 2.06
CA GLY A 255 -17.62 7.15 0.64
C GLY A 255 -16.20 7.52 0.19
N VAL A 256 -15.28 7.79 1.12
CA VAL A 256 -13.90 8.20 0.83
C VAL A 256 -13.04 7.00 0.46
N GLY A 257 -12.14 7.17 -0.53
CA GLY A 257 -11.02 6.26 -0.77
C GLY A 257 -11.17 5.32 -1.95
N ARG A 258 -12.06 5.59 -2.91
CA ARG A 258 -12.17 4.83 -4.17
C ARG A 258 -11.19 5.37 -5.21
N VAL A 259 -10.47 4.46 -5.87
CA VAL A 259 -9.55 4.77 -6.98
C VAL A 259 -9.76 3.75 -8.09
N ASP A 260 -9.93 4.20 -9.32
CA ASP A 260 -9.94 3.39 -10.54
C ASP A 260 -8.81 3.90 -11.44
N MET A 261 -7.84 3.06 -11.77
CA MET A 261 -6.69 3.47 -12.56
C MET A 261 -6.11 2.36 -13.42
N VAL A 262 -5.50 2.76 -14.52
CA VAL A 262 -4.62 1.90 -15.31
C VAL A 262 -3.19 2.19 -14.87
N GLU A 263 -2.52 1.16 -14.36
CA GLU A 263 -1.16 1.23 -13.82
C GLU A 263 -0.16 0.42 -14.64
N SER A 264 1.13 0.71 -14.47
CA SER A 264 2.22 -0.04 -15.11
C SER A 264 2.72 -1.14 -14.17
N ARG A 265 2.49 -2.42 -14.51
CA ARG A 265 3.07 -3.53 -13.74
C ARG A 265 4.59 -3.61 -13.94
N TYR A 266 5.31 -4.03 -12.90
CA TYR A 266 6.76 -4.18 -12.96
C TYR A 266 7.22 -5.19 -14.02
N VAL A 267 6.39 -6.20 -14.30
CA VAL A 267 6.61 -7.18 -15.37
C VAL A 267 6.38 -6.62 -16.79
N GLY A 268 6.11 -5.32 -16.95
CA GLY A 268 6.14 -4.60 -18.23
C GLY A 268 4.80 -4.42 -18.94
N MET A 269 3.66 -4.77 -18.34
CA MET A 269 2.34 -4.59 -18.94
C MET A 269 1.51 -3.52 -18.21
N LYS A 270 0.54 -2.92 -18.92
CA LYS A 270 -0.52 -2.13 -18.31
C LYS A 270 -1.59 -3.04 -17.72
N SER A 271 -2.13 -2.66 -16.57
CA SER A 271 -3.22 -3.35 -15.91
C SER A 271 -4.14 -2.35 -15.24
N ARG A 272 -5.44 -2.60 -15.28
CA ARG A 272 -6.41 -1.80 -14.53
C ARG A 272 -6.64 -2.41 -13.15
N GLY A 273 -6.62 -1.56 -12.14
CA GLY A 273 -6.99 -1.88 -10.77
C GLY A 273 -8.02 -0.90 -10.25
N VAL A 274 -9.03 -1.41 -9.54
CA VAL A 274 -9.98 -0.61 -8.77
C VAL A 274 -9.68 -0.87 -7.29
N TYR A 275 -9.61 0.19 -6.50
CA TYR A 275 -9.14 0.12 -5.12
C TYR A 275 -10.09 0.83 -4.18
N GLU A 276 -10.22 0.30 -2.97
CA GLU A 276 -10.81 0.98 -1.82
C GLU A 276 -9.75 1.12 -0.74
N THR A 277 -9.37 2.35 -0.39
CA THR A 277 -8.35 2.64 0.63
C THR A 277 -8.82 3.78 1.54
N PRO A 278 -9.94 3.61 2.26
CA PRO A 278 -10.57 4.73 2.96
C PRO A 278 -9.70 5.35 4.05
N GLY A 279 -9.19 4.57 4.99
CA GLY A 279 -8.36 5.06 6.08
C GLY A 279 -7.00 5.55 5.61
N GLY A 280 -6.39 4.87 4.61
CA GLY A 280 -5.15 5.33 4.00
C GLY A 280 -5.28 6.72 3.37
N THR A 281 -6.38 6.97 2.65
CA THR A 281 -6.71 8.27 2.05
C THR A 281 -6.87 9.36 3.13
N LEU A 282 -7.63 9.08 4.19
CA LEU A 282 -7.82 10.01 5.30
C LEU A 282 -6.49 10.36 5.99
N LEU A 283 -5.71 9.34 6.37
CA LEU A 283 -4.46 9.53 7.11
C LEU A 283 -3.40 10.23 6.27
N MET A 284 -3.31 9.93 4.97
CA MET A 284 -2.35 10.56 4.07
C MET A 284 -2.70 12.03 3.81
N ALA A 285 -3.98 12.36 3.64
CA ALA A 285 -4.44 13.74 3.50
C ALA A 285 -4.10 14.57 4.74
N ALA A 286 -4.35 14.04 5.93
CA ALA A 286 -4.02 14.69 7.20
C ALA A 286 -2.50 14.84 7.38
N HIS A 287 -1.72 13.80 7.10
CA HIS A 287 -0.28 13.81 7.21
C HIS A 287 0.35 14.88 6.29
N ARG A 288 -0.04 14.88 5.02
CA ARG A 288 0.47 15.83 4.02
C ARG A 288 0.22 17.29 4.41
N ASP A 289 -0.94 17.57 5.01
CA ASP A 289 -1.28 18.90 5.46
C ASP A 289 -0.43 19.35 6.65
N LEU A 290 -0.18 18.45 7.63
CA LEU A 290 0.67 18.74 8.78
C LEU A 290 2.12 19.03 8.39
N GLU A 291 2.64 18.34 7.36
CA GLU A 291 3.98 18.61 6.83
C GLU A 291 4.12 20.07 6.39
N GLY A 292 3.11 20.64 5.74
CA GLY A 292 3.13 22.05 5.31
C GLY A 292 3.28 23.05 6.46
N LEU A 293 2.89 22.65 7.69
CA LEU A 293 3.01 23.50 8.88
C LEU A 293 4.36 23.33 9.60
N THR A 294 4.98 22.15 9.51
CA THR A 294 6.07 21.74 10.42
C THR A 294 7.39 21.42 9.73
N MET A 295 7.38 21.23 8.40
CA MET A 295 8.56 20.85 7.65
C MET A 295 9.17 22.06 6.94
N ASP A 296 10.49 22.17 6.98
CA ASP A 296 11.23 23.14 6.17
C ASP A 296 10.95 22.92 4.68
N ARG A 297 10.82 24.02 3.93
CA ARG A 297 10.49 24.01 2.50
C ARG A 297 11.45 23.17 1.67
N ASP A 298 12.75 23.33 1.90
CA ASP A 298 13.76 22.71 1.05
C ASP A 298 13.91 21.22 1.38
N VAL A 299 13.74 20.85 2.66
CA VAL A 299 13.62 19.44 3.10
C VAL A 299 12.39 18.79 2.49
N MET A 300 11.24 19.48 2.48
CA MET A 300 10.01 18.98 1.88
C MET A 300 10.16 18.74 0.38
N ASN A 301 10.76 19.70 -0.35
CA ASN A 301 11.01 19.58 -1.78
C ASN A 301 11.97 18.42 -2.10
N LEU A 302 13.05 18.26 -1.31
CA LEU A 302 13.97 17.14 -1.46
C LEU A 302 13.23 15.80 -1.28
N ARG A 303 12.51 15.62 -0.17
CA ARG A 303 11.74 14.40 0.09
C ARG A 303 10.69 14.13 -0.98
N ASP A 304 9.97 15.18 -1.42
CA ASP A 304 8.92 15.05 -2.43
C ASP A 304 9.47 14.60 -3.80
N SER A 305 10.67 15.04 -4.16
CA SER A 305 11.33 14.59 -5.38
C SER A 305 11.60 13.08 -5.39
N LEU A 306 11.64 12.44 -4.22
CA LEU A 306 11.90 11.01 -4.05
C LEU A 306 10.63 10.16 -3.91
N ILE A 307 9.44 10.77 -3.79
CA ILE A 307 8.18 10.02 -3.65
C ILE A 307 7.99 8.99 -4.77
N PRO A 308 8.16 9.32 -6.06
CA PRO A 308 7.99 8.34 -7.13
C PRO A 308 8.99 7.18 -7.02
N ARG A 309 10.22 7.45 -6.58
CA ARG A 309 11.25 6.42 -6.38
C ARG A 309 10.89 5.50 -5.23
N MET A 310 10.49 6.05 -4.07
CA MET A 310 10.05 5.26 -2.91
C MET A 310 8.84 4.40 -3.25
N ALA A 311 7.82 4.97 -3.90
CA ALA A 311 6.65 4.23 -4.34
C ALA A 311 7.00 3.13 -5.34
N GLY A 312 7.91 3.38 -6.28
CA GLY A 312 8.41 2.40 -7.24
C GLY A 312 9.15 1.24 -6.57
N ILE A 313 10.02 1.51 -5.61
CA ILE A 313 10.74 0.48 -4.83
C ILE A 313 9.76 -0.42 -4.10
N ILE A 314 8.75 0.15 -3.43
CA ILE A 314 7.69 -0.60 -2.73
C ILE A 314 6.90 -1.44 -3.74
N TYR A 315 6.45 -0.84 -4.84
CA TYR A 315 5.65 -1.51 -5.86
C TYR A 315 6.37 -2.71 -6.47
N ASN A 316 7.68 -2.56 -6.70
CA ASN A 316 8.54 -3.56 -7.32
C ASN A 316 9.03 -4.67 -6.35
N GLY A 317 8.78 -4.52 -5.03
CA GLY A 317 9.11 -5.56 -4.04
C GLY A 317 10.49 -5.43 -3.38
N TYR A 318 11.16 -4.29 -3.49
CA TYR A 318 12.49 -4.01 -2.91
C TYR A 318 12.44 -3.40 -1.51
N TRP A 319 11.44 -3.73 -0.69
CA TRP A 319 11.28 -3.19 0.66
C TRP A 319 12.52 -3.41 1.54
N PHE A 320 13.21 -4.53 1.41
CA PHE A 320 14.39 -4.89 2.19
C PHE A 320 15.72 -4.61 1.47
N SER A 321 15.74 -3.72 0.48
CA SER A 321 16.97 -3.30 -0.19
C SER A 321 17.73 -2.23 0.60
N GLU A 322 19.04 -2.12 0.35
CA GLU A 322 19.89 -1.06 0.90
C GLU A 322 19.40 0.33 0.48
N GLU A 323 18.91 0.46 -0.77
CA GLU A 323 18.33 1.71 -1.26
C GLU A 323 17.12 2.12 -0.42
N MET A 324 16.21 1.17 -0.11
CA MET A 324 15.07 1.46 0.76
C MET A 324 15.51 1.85 2.15
N ALA A 325 16.52 1.20 2.72
CA ALA A 325 17.07 1.57 4.04
C ALA A 325 17.61 3.00 4.05
N ALA A 326 18.34 3.42 3.02
CA ALA A 326 18.82 4.79 2.89
C ALA A 326 17.68 5.82 2.77
N LEU A 327 16.66 5.51 1.96
CA LEU A 327 15.48 6.36 1.81
C LEU A 327 14.65 6.43 3.13
N MET A 328 14.54 5.33 3.86
CA MET A 328 13.90 5.31 5.17
C MET A 328 14.62 6.21 6.18
N ALA A 329 15.95 6.21 6.20
CA ALA A 329 16.72 7.08 7.06
C ALA A 329 16.49 8.58 6.72
N LEU A 330 16.40 8.93 5.45
CA LEU A 330 16.05 10.29 5.01
C LEU A 330 14.63 10.66 5.44
N VAL A 331 13.66 9.74 5.26
CA VAL A 331 12.28 9.95 5.69
C VAL A 331 12.22 10.12 7.20
N GLU A 332 12.91 9.26 7.97
CA GLU A 332 12.94 9.34 9.45
C GLU A 332 13.40 10.71 9.93
N GLU A 333 14.49 11.25 9.35
CA GLU A 333 15.00 12.58 9.70
C GLU A 333 14.03 13.68 9.25
N SER A 334 13.50 13.61 8.03
CA SER A 334 12.56 14.61 7.51
C SER A 334 11.27 14.71 8.34
N GLN A 335 10.86 13.61 8.97
CA GLN A 335 9.64 13.53 9.78
C GLN A 335 9.84 13.88 11.27
N ARG A 336 11.08 14.19 11.67
CA ARG A 336 11.44 14.43 13.09
C ARG A 336 10.53 15.45 13.80
N HIS A 337 10.11 16.48 13.09
CA HIS A 337 9.28 17.57 13.60
C HIS A 337 7.80 17.51 13.16
N VAL A 338 7.39 16.51 12.37
CA VAL A 338 6.01 16.38 11.90
C VAL A 338 5.13 15.86 13.06
N THR A 339 4.85 16.74 14.01
CA THR A 339 4.07 16.44 15.22
C THR A 339 3.00 17.48 15.40
N GLY A 340 1.76 17.05 15.61
CA GLY A 340 0.62 17.96 15.75
C GLY A 340 -0.71 17.27 15.50
N LYS A 341 -1.73 18.08 15.33
CA LYS A 341 -3.11 17.66 15.12
C LYS A 341 -3.68 18.30 13.86
N VAL A 342 -4.40 17.52 13.07
CA VAL A 342 -5.14 18.00 11.90
C VAL A 342 -6.63 17.73 12.10
N MET A 343 -7.47 18.74 11.85
CA MET A 343 -8.92 18.68 11.86
C MET A 343 -9.41 18.54 10.40
N LEU A 344 -10.30 17.58 10.17
CA LEU A 344 -10.84 17.30 8.84
C LEU A 344 -12.36 17.14 8.89
N GLU A 345 -12.99 17.34 7.74
CA GLU A 345 -14.37 17.00 7.47
C GLU A 345 -14.43 15.97 6.34
N LEU A 346 -15.20 14.90 6.58
CA LEU A 346 -15.49 13.85 5.61
C LEU A 346 -16.90 14.06 5.08
N TYR A 347 -17.03 14.15 3.76
CA TYR A 347 -18.33 14.38 3.15
C TYR A 347 -18.40 13.88 1.71
N LYS A 348 -19.33 12.95 1.43
CA LYS A 348 -19.66 12.52 0.05
C LYS A 348 -18.41 12.15 -0.78
N GLY A 349 -17.51 11.34 -0.22
CA GLY A 349 -16.30 10.88 -0.88
C GLY A 349 -15.10 11.82 -0.78
N ASN A 350 -15.23 12.97 -0.15
CA ASN A 350 -14.19 13.97 -0.02
C ASN A 350 -13.61 14.01 1.41
N VAL A 351 -12.34 14.40 1.49
CA VAL A 351 -11.62 14.73 2.71
C VAL A 351 -11.20 16.18 2.61
N THR A 352 -11.71 17.03 3.50
CA THR A 352 -11.40 18.47 3.54
C THR A 352 -10.70 18.79 4.85
N VAL A 353 -9.50 19.38 4.80
CA VAL A 353 -8.81 19.87 6.00
C VAL A 353 -9.46 21.19 6.43
N THR A 354 -9.86 21.28 7.70
CA THR A 354 -10.52 22.46 8.27
C THR A 354 -9.62 23.21 9.26
N GLY A 355 -8.50 22.60 9.68
CA GLY A 355 -7.53 23.25 10.55
C GLY A 355 -6.39 22.33 10.95
N ARG A 356 -5.33 22.92 11.49
CA ARG A 356 -4.15 22.21 11.99
C ARG A 356 -3.51 22.98 13.14
N THR A 357 -2.85 22.24 14.03
CA THR A 357 -2.07 22.81 15.14
C THR A 357 -0.81 21.97 15.35
N SER A 358 0.28 22.65 15.72
CA SER A 358 1.53 21.98 16.08
C SER A 358 2.27 22.78 17.15
N PRO A 359 2.89 22.12 18.16
CA PRO A 359 3.76 22.78 19.12
C PRO A 359 5.12 23.18 18.51
N VAL A 360 5.42 22.71 17.29
CA VAL A 360 6.67 22.95 16.55
C VAL A 360 6.41 23.55 15.17
N SER A 361 5.36 24.37 15.07
CA SER A 361 4.98 25.09 13.84
C SER A 361 6.09 25.99 13.36
N LEU A 362 6.32 25.99 12.04
CA LEU A 362 7.15 26.99 11.36
C LEU A 362 6.34 28.22 10.92
N TYR A 363 5.01 28.15 11.03
CA TYR A 363 4.14 29.27 10.72
C TYR A 363 4.14 30.28 11.88
N ASP A 364 4.61 31.50 11.61
CA ASP A 364 4.55 32.63 12.54
C ASP A 364 3.42 33.57 12.11
N PRO A 365 2.34 33.69 12.90
CA PRO A 365 1.21 34.55 12.56
C PRO A 365 1.57 36.04 12.44
N MET A 366 2.57 36.50 13.19
CA MET A 366 2.99 37.91 13.13
C MET A 366 3.73 38.20 11.83
N VAL A 367 4.69 37.34 11.46
CA VAL A 367 5.46 37.51 10.21
C VAL A 367 4.59 37.27 8.97
N ALA A 368 3.60 36.36 9.06
CA ALA A 368 2.70 36.04 7.96
C ALA A 368 1.53 37.01 7.81
N SER A 369 1.32 37.92 8.76
CA SER A 369 0.22 38.87 8.73
C SER A 369 0.33 39.82 7.53
N MET A 370 -0.82 40.13 6.92
CA MET A 370 -0.94 41.18 5.90
C MET A 370 -1.34 42.53 6.52
N ASP A 371 -1.65 42.54 7.81
CA ASP A 371 -1.94 43.72 8.60
C ASP A 371 -0.65 44.31 9.22
N ASP A 372 -0.79 45.21 10.19
CA ASP A 372 0.36 45.75 10.94
C ASP A 372 1.05 44.63 11.76
N ASP A 373 2.24 44.26 11.29
CA ASP A 373 3.11 43.22 11.89
C ASP A 373 4.00 43.79 13.03
N LYS A 374 3.82 45.07 13.39
CA LYS A 374 4.62 45.78 14.39
C LYS A 374 6.12 45.73 14.15
N GLY A 375 6.51 45.65 12.88
CA GLY A 375 7.91 45.54 12.44
C GLY A 375 8.54 44.16 12.52
N ALA A 376 7.73 43.12 12.63
CA ALA A 376 8.23 41.72 12.59
C ALA A 376 8.88 41.36 11.25
N TYR A 377 8.46 42.01 10.14
CA TYR A 377 9.02 41.80 8.82
C TYR A 377 9.33 43.13 8.13
N ASP A 378 10.63 43.36 7.79
CA ASP A 378 11.03 44.53 7.00
C ASP A 378 10.80 44.29 5.50
N GLN A 379 9.70 44.82 4.96
CA GLN A 379 9.31 44.70 3.56
C GLN A 379 10.38 45.35 2.60
N ALA A 380 11.22 46.28 3.04
CA ALA A 380 12.23 46.90 2.22
C ALA A 380 13.32 45.89 1.76
N LEU A 381 13.59 44.88 2.55
CA LEU A 381 14.54 43.81 2.23
C LEU A 381 14.20 43.07 0.94
N ALA A 382 12.92 42.96 0.59
CA ALA A 382 12.44 42.32 -0.62
C ALA A 382 13.00 42.97 -1.90
N THR A 383 13.26 44.28 -1.88
CA THR A 383 13.82 45.02 -3.01
C THR A 383 15.20 44.50 -3.42
N GLY A 384 16.08 44.30 -2.45
CA GLY A 384 17.43 43.75 -2.69
C GLY A 384 17.37 42.30 -3.18
N PHE A 385 16.58 41.47 -2.50
CA PHE A 385 16.35 40.09 -2.85
C PHE A 385 15.84 39.92 -4.31
N ILE A 386 14.78 40.66 -4.70
CA ILE A 386 14.22 40.62 -6.06
C ILE A 386 15.25 41.09 -7.12
N ARG A 387 16.02 42.12 -6.83
CA ARG A 387 17.07 42.62 -7.75
C ARG A 387 18.14 41.56 -8.03
N LEU A 388 18.62 40.86 -6.99
CA LEU A 388 19.62 39.79 -7.12
C LEU A 388 19.06 38.60 -7.89
N HIS A 389 17.89 38.10 -7.49
CA HIS A 389 17.22 36.96 -8.17
C HIS A 389 16.79 37.30 -9.61
N GLY A 390 16.55 38.57 -9.93
CA GLY A 390 16.27 39.05 -11.28
C GLY A 390 17.48 39.14 -12.21
N LEU A 391 18.73 39.04 -11.74
CA LEU A 391 19.93 39.15 -12.58
C LEU A 391 19.98 38.11 -13.71
N PRO A 392 19.80 36.81 -13.43
CA PRO A 392 19.80 35.80 -14.49
C PRO A 392 18.69 36.04 -15.53
N LEU A 393 17.49 36.41 -15.07
CA LEU A 393 16.33 36.68 -15.97
C LEU A 393 16.59 37.86 -16.91
N ARG A 394 17.19 38.93 -16.38
CA ARG A 394 17.60 40.08 -17.22
C ARG A 394 18.68 39.70 -18.21
N ALA A 395 19.63 38.85 -17.85
CA ALA A 395 20.66 38.36 -18.78
C ALA A 395 20.04 37.49 -19.88
N GLN A 396 19.09 36.65 -19.53
CA GLN A 396 18.32 35.81 -20.49
C GLN A 396 17.49 36.68 -21.45
N ALA A 397 16.79 37.69 -20.93
CA ALA A 397 15.98 38.59 -21.74
C ALA A 397 16.79 39.35 -22.78
N LYS A 398 18.09 39.67 -22.51
CA LYS A 398 19.01 40.31 -23.49
C LYS A 398 19.36 39.39 -24.67
N ARG A 399 19.24 38.07 -24.51
CA ARG A 399 19.50 37.06 -25.56
C ARG A 399 18.25 36.78 -26.43
N ALA A 400 17.08 37.12 -25.93
CA ALA A 400 15.85 36.91 -26.69
C ALA A 400 15.84 37.86 -27.89
N PRO A 401 15.48 37.42 -29.12
CA PRO A 401 15.30 38.34 -30.27
C PRO A 401 14.25 39.38 -29.90
N LYS A 402 14.58 40.68 -30.12
CA LYS A 402 13.61 41.74 -29.91
C LYS A 402 12.34 41.42 -30.72
N ALA A 403 11.23 41.23 -30.04
CA ALA A 403 9.96 41.03 -30.70
C ALA A 403 9.76 42.21 -31.68
N LYS A 404 9.58 41.92 -32.98
CA LYS A 404 9.21 42.94 -33.96
C LYS A 404 7.88 43.54 -33.49
N THR A 405 7.94 44.80 -33.09
CA THR A 405 6.75 45.57 -32.73
C THR A 405 5.84 45.52 -33.94
N LEU A 406 4.74 44.78 -33.90
CA LEU A 406 3.68 44.87 -34.90
C LEU A 406 3.15 46.31 -34.80
N ARG A 407 3.66 47.16 -35.68
CA ARG A 407 3.01 48.47 -35.93
C ARG A 407 1.63 48.15 -36.47
N LYS A 408 0.61 48.50 -35.71
CA LYS A 408 -0.77 48.61 -36.24
C LYS A 408 -0.87 49.77 -37.24
#